data_1002675b09bce1ec675349f03a204625
#
_entry.id   1002675b09bce1ec675349f03a204625
#
_cell.length_a   1.000
_cell.length_b   1.000
_cell.length_c   1.000
_cell.angle_alpha   90.00
_cell.angle_beta   90.00
_cell.angle_gamma   90.00
#
_symmetry.space_group_name_H-M   'P 1'
#
loop_
_entity.id
_entity.type
_entity.pdbx_description
1 polymer ?
#
loop_
_entity_poly.entity_id
_entity_poly.type
_entity_poly.pdbx_seq_one_letter_code
_entity_poly.pdbx_strand_id
1 'polypeptide(L)'
;MKKILIISCLIISHCFEAQYYNGSNLVFGQNRVQYNTFFWQSYDYERFKIHFTKGGEELSIYTAKTAQKYLNELEKFLDYKMDKKLHFLIYNTQGKYRQSNIGLTNNITSNIGGSTKIFDEKIFIYFNGNHDDLNYQIKSGITEILLDHIFYGSVHHSGTDGWNRNRFNPGLSESIMNLPEWFKSGLINYLSKEWTTDLDNNLKDLILSKKVKKFNALTKEESILYGHGLWMYIDEVFGKNMIPNLIYMFRVSKSIESGCIYILGLNLNTIQEDYMHYYEHQYFNDESNTLMPELTPLKIKSKKNRLYREVKISPNGNKIAFVEHYLGQYKVKLYNLEKNQIKTLLKGDHKLNRIPDYSHPCLAWHPKGEVIAIFEEKKGEVLLNLYNTKTNKKXXIATF
;
A
#
# COMPACT_ATOMS: atom_id res chain seq x y z
N MET A 1 -35.21 43.16 -12.09
CA MET A 1 -35.37 41.86 -11.50
C MET A 1 -34.51 40.78 -12.16
N LYS A 2 -34.49 40.61 -13.50
CA LYS A 2 -33.64 39.56 -14.16
C LYS A 2 -32.14 39.73 -13.91
N LYS A 3 -31.63 40.94 -13.84
CA LYS A 3 -30.19 41.18 -13.58
C LYS A 3 -29.78 40.87 -12.15
N ILE A 4 -30.68 41.07 -11.17
CA ILE A 4 -30.46 40.74 -9.76
C ILE A 4 -30.44 39.19 -9.58
N LEU A 5 -31.31 38.48 -10.30
CA LEU A 5 -31.37 37.04 -10.26
C LEU A 5 -30.06 36.39 -10.80
N ILE A 6 -29.50 36.97 -11.87
CA ILE A 6 -28.24 36.50 -12.47
C ILE A 6 -27.07 36.70 -11.48
N ILE A 7 -27.02 37.86 -10.82
CA ILE A 7 -25.99 38.15 -9.81
C ILE A 7 -26.11 37.21 -8.60
N SER A 8 -27.34 36.92 -8.16
CA SER A 8 -27.60 35.98 -7.07
C SER A 8 -27.16 34.55 -7.43
N CYS A 9 -27.39 34.10 -8.66
CA CYS A 9 -26.93 32.78 -9.13
C CYS A 9 -25.39 32.71 -9.22
N LEU A 10 -24.73 33.78 -9.59
CA LEU A 10 -23.26 33.85 -9.66
C LEU A 10 -22.61 33.79 -8.27
N ILE A 11 -23.27 34.36 -7.25
CA ILE A 11 -22.75 34.35 -5.87
C ILE A 11 -22.91 32.95 -5.25
N ILE A 12 -24.00 32.26 -5.58
CA ILE A 12 -24.24 30.87 -5.05
C ILE A 12 -23.26 29.87 -5.64
N SER A 13 -22.72 30.11 -6.83
CA SER A 13 -21.78 29.17 -7.47
C SER A 13 -20.41 29.12 -6.79
N HIS A 14 -20.09 30.04 -5.89
CA HIS A 14 -18.81 30.04 -5.17
C HIS A 14 -18.82 29.28 -3.84
N CYS A 15 -19.95 28.68 -3.45
CA CYS A 15 -20.06 28.01 -2.16
C CYS A 15 -19.85 26.49 -2.18
N PHE A 16 -19.35 25.95 -3.30
CA PHE A 16 -19.11 24.51 -3.41
C PHE A 16 -17.61 24.17 -3.45
N GLU A 17 -16.89 24.57 -2.42
CA GLU A 17 -15.51 24.11 -2.23
C GLU A 17 -15.45 23.23 -1.00
N ALA A 18 -15.72 21.94 -1.15
CA ALA A 18 -15.71 21.07 0.03
C ALA A 18 -15.17 19.68 -0.22
N GLN A 19 -14.30 19.50 -1.21
CA GLN A 19 -13.64 18.20 -1.33
C GLN A 19 -12.14 18.41 -1.47
N TYR A 20 -11.36 17.67 -0.69
CA TYR A 20 -9.93 17.55 -0.89
C TYR A 20 -9.72 16.84 -2.21
N TYR A 21 -9.72 17.62 -3.22
CA TYR A 21 -9.61 17.19 -4.59
C TYR A 21 -8.27 17.70 -5.11
N ASN A 22 -7.45 16.81 -5.56
CA ASN A 22 -6.13 17.19 -6.07
C ASN A 22 -6.20 17.76 -7.50
N GLY A 23 -7.41 18.04 -7.99
CA GLY A 23 -7.60 18.58 -9.32
C GLY A 23 -7.48 17.56 -10.45
N SER A 24 -7.16 16.33 -10.14
CA SER A 24 -7.03 15.32 -11.18
C SER A 24 -8.36 14.66 -11.48
N ASN A 25 -9.15 15.31 -12.30
CA ASN A 25 -10.26 14.65 -12.96
C ASN A 25 -9.71 13.63 -13.95
N LEU A 26 -10.04 12.38 -13.73
CA LEU A 26 -9.73 11.35 -14.69
C LEU A 26 -10.67 11.49 -15.90
N VAL A 27 -10.28 10.91 -17.02
CA VAL A 27 -11.08 10.82 -18.23
C VAL A 27 -12.45 10.24 -17.88
N PHE A 28 -13.48 10.70 -18.57
CA PHE A 28 -14.87 10.25 -18.35
C PHE A 28 -14.93 8.71 -18.27
N GLY A 29 -15.65 8.22 -17.28
CA GLY A 29 -15.80 6.78 -17.03
C GLY A 29 -14.68 6.17 -16.18
N GLN A 30 -13.62 6.92 -15.88
CA GLN A 30 -12.51 6.41 -15.07
C GLN A 30 -12.56 6.89 -13.62
N ASN A 31 -13.38 7.88 -13.32
CA ASN A 31 -13.56 8.38 -11.96
C ASN A 31 -14.26 7.33 -11.10
N ARG A 32 -13.84 7.22 -9.83
CA ARG A 32 -14.52 6.34 -8.88
C ARG A 32 -15.84 6.94 -8.46
N VAL A 33 -16.80 6.08 -8.14
CA VAL A 33 -18.11 6.50 -7.63
C VAL A 33 -17.97 6.83 -6.14
N GLN A 34 -18.41 8.02 -5.77
CA GLN A 34 -18.49 8.45 -4.38
C GLN A 34 -19.91 8.17 -3.88
N TYR A 35 -20.04 7.23 -2.94
CA TYR A 35 -21.32 6.86 -2.36
C TYR A 35 -21.67 7.69 -1.13
N ASN A 36 -20.64 8.22 -0.43
CA ASN A 36 -20.80 8.96 0.82
C ASN A 36 -20.42 10.42 0.64
N THR A 37 -21.07 11.30 1.39
CA THR A 37 -20.65 12.70 1.51
C THR A 37 -19.69 12.80 2.69
N PHE A 38 -18.53 13.39 2.46
CA PHE A 38 -17.48 13.53 3.47
C PHE A 38 -17.46 14.97 4.00
N PHE A 39 -17.81 15.14 5.28
CA PHE A 39 -17.69 16.42 5.98
C PHE A 39 -16.35 16.41 6.71
N TRP A 40 -15.38 17.13 6.15
CA TRP A 40 -14.03 17.17 6.67
C TRP A 40 -13.91 18.16 7.81
N GLN A 41 -13.26 17.74 8.89
CA GLN A 41 -12.85 18.55 10.03
C GLN A 41 -11.33 18.48 10.12
N SER A 42 -10.69 19.35 10.91
CA SER A 42 -9.25 19.27 11.08
C SER A 42 -8.80 19.71 12.45
N TYR A 43 -7.73 19.08 12.95
CA TYR A 43 -6.94 19.56 14.09
C TYR A 43 -5.64 20.13 13.56
N ASP A 44 -5.27 21.32 14.03
CA ASP A 44 -4.06 22.02 13.60
C ASP A 44 -3.03 21.97 14.73
N TYR A 45 -1.88 21.34 14.45
CA TYR A 45 -0.73 21.26 15.34
C TYR A 45 0.41 22.05 14.74
N GLU A 46 1.49 22.26 15.48
CA GLU A 46 2.67 23.01 15.01
C GLU A 46 3.23 22.45 13.71
N ARG A 47 3.49 21.14 13.68
CA ARG A 47 4.14 20.44 12.56
C ARG A 47 3.18 19.74 11.63
N PHE A 48 1.90 19.58 12.02
CA PHE A 48 0.93 18.76 11.31
C PHE A 48 -0.44 19.42 11.24
N LYS A 49 -1.18 19.14 10.17
CA LYS A 49 -2.62 19.38 10.11
C LYS A 49 -3.28 18.06 9.76
N ILE A 50 -4.16 17.61 10.64
CA ILE A 50 -4.80 16.30 10.50
C ILE A 50 -6.26 16.51 10.12
N HIS A 51 -6.63 16.07 8.93
CA HIS A 51 -7.99 16.16 8.40
C HIS A 51 -8.68 14.80 8.57
N PHE A 52 -9.91 14.83 9.06
CA PHE A 52 -10.67 13.62 9.35
C PHE A 52 -12.16 13.86 9.12
N THR A 53 -12.94 12.79 9.01
CA THR A 53 -14.39 12.85 8.91
C THR A 53 -15.00 12.40 10.23
N LYS A 54 -16.29 12.64 10.42
CA LYS A 54 -17.04 12.26 11.63
C LYS A 54 -16.71 10.80 12.04
N GLY A 55 -16.39 10.61 13.32
CA GLY A 55 -15.97 9.32 13.88
C GLY A 55 -14.48 9.04 13.71
N GLY A 56 -13.70 9.99 13.19
CA GLY A 56 -12.24 9.87 13.05
C GLY A 56 -11.44 10.66 14.07
N GLU A 57 -12.10 11.19 15.11
CA GLU A 57 -11.48 12.06 16.10
C GLU A 57 -10.33 11.36 16.83
N GLU A 58 -10.57 10.16 17.35
CA GLU A 58 -9.55 9.39 18.07
C GLU A 58 -8.40 8.99 17.14
N LEU A 59 -8.73 8.57 15.90
CA LEU A 59 -7.71 8.25 14.88
C LEU A 59 -6.85 9.46 14.56
N SER A 60 -7.44 10.68 14.54
CA SER A 60 -6.68 11.89 14.23
C SER A 60 -5.68 12.21 15.34
N ILE A 61 -6.06 12.05 16.60
CA ILE A 61 -5.17 12.25 17.76
C ILE A 61 -4.06 11.20 17.75
N TYR A 62 -4.42 9.93 17.49
CA TYR A 62 -3.44 8.84 17.36
C TYR A 62 -2.44 9.15 16.25
N THR A 63 -2.93 9.56 15.08
CA THR A 63 -2.08 9.89 13.92
C THR A 63 -1.12 11.02 14.25
N ALA A 64 -1.58 12.09 14.93
CA ALA A 64 -0.72 13.22 15.29
C ALA A 64 0.44 12.77 16.21
N LYS A 65 0.14 11.98 17.24
CA LYS A 65 1.15 11.46 18.18
C LYS A 65 2.16 10.57 17.47
N THR A 66 1.66 9.66 16.64
CA THR A 66 2.49 8.70 15.88
C THR A 66 3.35 9.42 14.84
N ALA A 67 2.77 10.39 14.13
CA ALA A 67 3.49 11.20 13.15
C ALA A 67 4.62 12.00 13.79
N GLN A 68 4.36 12.60 14.96
CA GLN A 68 5.39 13.35 15.69
C GLN A 68 6.57 12.44 16.06
N LYS A 69 6.28 11.24 16.56
CA LYS A 69 7.32 10.25 16.91
C LYS A 69 8.15 9.91 15.67
N TYR A 70 7.49 9.51 14.60
CA TYR A 70 8.19 9.05 13.38
C TYR A 70 8.93 10.18 12.68
N LEU A 71 8.36 11.38 12.63
CA LEU A 71 9.05 12.52 12.02
C LEU A 71 10.37 12.82 12.77
N ASN A 72 10.33 12.84 14.12
CA ASN A 72 11.53 13.08 14.92
C ASN A 72 12.59 11.99 14.68
N GLU A 73 12.17 10.72 14.65
CA GLU A 73 13.09 9.59 14.39
C GLU A 73 13.73 9.69 13.01
N LEU A 74 12.93 9.98 11.98
CA LEU A 74 13.41 10.05 10.59
C LEU A 74 14.30 11.28 10.35
N GLU A 75 13.91 12.44 10.88
CA GLU A 75 14.72 13.65 10.78
C GLU A 75 16.12 13.45 11.41
N LYS A 76 16.14 12.82 12.58
CA LYS A 76 17.40 12.51 13.28
C LYS A 76 18.23 11.51 12.48
N PHE A 77 17.60 10.45 11.94
CA PHE A 77 18.31 9.42 11.19
C PHE A 77 18.87 9.94 9.87
N LEU A 78 18.05 10.73 9.14
CA LEU A 78 18.42 11.23 7.81
C LEU A 78 19.26 12.53 7.87
N ASP A 79 19.46 13.07 9.07
CA ASP A 79 20.10 14.39 9.28
C ASP A 79 19.47 15.47 8.40
N TYR A 80 18.13 15.51 8.42
CA TYR A 80 17.35 16.43 7.59
C TYR A 80 16.14 16.94 8.36
N LYS A 81 15.99 18.26 8.43
CA LYS A 81 14.87 18.91 9.13
C LYS A 81 13.82 19.38 8.13
N MET A 82 12.60 18.93 8.32
CA MET A 82 11.46 19.34 7.51
C MET A 82 10.98 20.73 7.94
N ASP A 83 10.94 21.66 7.00
CA ASP A 83 10.50 23.05 7.26
C ASP A 83 9.01 23.25 6.98
N LYS A 84 8.36 22.33 6.29
CA LYS A 84 6.95 22.45 5.91
C LYS A 84 6.05 21.65 6.84
N LYS A 85 4.82 22.14 6.99
CA LYS A 85 3.77 21.44 7.74
C LYS A 85 3.21 20.30 6.90
N LEU A 86 3.16 19.10 7.49
CA LEU A 86 2.59 17.92 6.84
C LEU A 86 1.08 17.83 7.09
N HIS A 87 0.34 17.43 6.07
CA HIS A 87 -1.11 17.28 6.13
C HIS A 87 -1.49 15.82 6.00
N PHE A 88 -2.21 15.29 6.98
CA PHE A 88 -2.76 13.94 6.91
C PHE A 88 -4.26 14.02 6.62
N LEU A 89 -4.72 13.26 5.65
CA LEU A 89 -6.14 13.11 5.32
C LEU A 89 -6.52 11.65 5.62
N ILE A 90 -7.30 11.46 6.69
CA ILE A 90 -7.60 10.14 7.24
C ILE A 90 -9.01 9.73 6.85
N TYR A 91 -9.11 8.59 6.17
CA TYR A 91 -10.38 7.92 5.90
C TYR A 91 -10.61 6.86 6.97
N ASN A 92 -11.81 6.83 7.56
CA ASN A 92 -12.13 5.90 8.64
C ASN A 92 -12.09 4.44 8.20
N THR A 93 -12.23 4.17 6.89
CA THR A 93 -12.14 2.80 6.33
C THR A 93 -11.49 2.84 4.95
N GLN A 94 -10.95 1.71 4.52
CA GLN A 94 -10.44 1.56 3.15
C GLN A 94 -11.57 1.74 2.12
N GLY A 95 -12.80 1.28 2.42
CA GLY A 95 -13.94 1.45 1.54
C GLY A 95 -14.28 2.92 1.27
N LYS A 96 -14.11 3.79 2.28
CA LYS A 96 -14.28 5.23 2.10
C LYS A 96 -13.14 5.84 1.27
N TYR A 97 -11.89 5.43 1.54
CA TYR A 97 -10.72 5.85 0.76
C TYR A 97 -10.88 5.48 -0.72
N ARG A 98 -11.39 4.28 -1.02
CA ARG A 98 -11.60 3.78 -2.38
C ARG A 98 -12.62 4.60 -3.17
N GLN A 99 -13.42 5.44 -2.52
CA GLN A 99 -14.38 6.32 -3.20
C GLN A 99 -13.71 7.59 -3.75
N SER A 100 -12.47 7.87 -3.36
CA SER A 100 -11.71 9.00 -3.89
C SER A 100 -10.91 8.58 -5.13
N ASN A 101 -10.48 9.55 -5.92
CA ASN A 101 -9.57 9.30 -7.04
C ASN A 101 -8.10 9.22 -6.60
N ILE A 102 -7.82 9.38 -5.31
CA ILE A 102 -6.46 9.32 -4.79
C ILE A 102 -5.89 7.91 -5.02
N GLY A 103 -4.68 7.85 -5.51
CA GLY A 103 -4.00 6.59 -5.82
C GLY A 103 -4.36 5.98 -7.16
N LEU A 104 -5.25 6.60 -7.93
CA LEU A 104 -5.49 6.16 -9.30
C LEU A 104 -4.38 6.70 -10.21
N THR A 105 -3.75 5.81 -10.92
CA THR A 105 -2.80 6.14 -11.99
C THR A 105 -3.36 5.64 -13.31
N ASN A 106 -2.77 6.08 -14.41
CA ASN A 106 -3.16 5.59 -15.74
C ASN A 106 -2.81 4.10 -15.90
N ASN A 107 -1.97 3.56 -15.04
CA ASN A 107 -1.57 2.15 -15.10
C ASN A 107 -2.39 1.35 -14.09
N ILE A 108 -3.36 0.60 -14.59
CA ILE A 108 -4.33 -0.16 -13.78
C ILE A 108 -3.62 -1.17 -12.85
N THR A 109 -2.49 -1.72 -13.29
CA THR A 109 -1.78 -2.75 -12.54
C THR A 109 -1.11 -2.22 -11.27
N SER A 110 -0.83 -0.91 -11.21
CA SER A 110 -0.16 -0.32 -10.05
C SER A 110 -1.11 0.25 -9.00
N ASN A 111 -2.43 0.19 -9.22
CA ASN A 111 -3.43 0.75 -8.30
C ASN A 111 -3.91 -0.30 -7.30
N ILE A 112 -2.96 -0.89 -6.58
CA ILE A 112 -3.27 -1.82 -5.49
C ILE A 112 -3.60 -0.99 -4.25
N GLY A 113 -4.73 -1.27 -3.64
CA GLY A 113 -5.12 -0.59 -2.41
C GLY A 113 -4.12 -0.85 -1.29
N GLY A 114 -3.93 0.12 -0.43
CA GLY A 114 -3.04 0.00 0.72
C GLY A 114 -1.78 0.84 0.65
N SER A 115 -1.44 1.39 -0.50
CA SER A 115 -0.29 2.29 -0.56
C SER A 115 -0.65 3.69 -0.10
N THR A 116 0.21 4.28 0.70
CA THR A 116 0.12 5.69 1.06
C THR A 116 0.25 6.53 -0.22
N LYS A 117 -0.60 7.52 -0.35
CA LYS A 117 -0.52 8.42 -1.50
C LYS A 117 -0.17 9.82 -1.04
N ILE A 118 0.82 10.39 -1.69
CA ILE A 118 1.38 11.70 -1.39
C ILE A 118 0.98 12.66 -2.50
N PHE A 119 0.55 13.84 -2.09
CA PHE A 119 0.27 14.91 -3.02
C PHE A 119 0.68 16.23 -2.36
N ASP A 120 1.74 16.84 -2.83
CA ASP A 120 2.45 17.89 -2.12
C ASP A 120 2.86 17.38 -0.74
N GLU A 121 2.58 18.10 0.33
CA GLU A 121 2.82 17.66 1.71
C GLU A 121 1.59 16.95 2.32
N LYS A 122 0.68 16.41 1.46
CA LYS A 122 -0.55 15.74 1.89
C LYS A 122 -0.40 14.22 1.80
N ILE A 123 -0.63 13.56 2.91
CA ILE A 123 -0.54 12.10 3.05
C ILE A 123 -1.97 11.55 3.24
N PHE A 124 -2.42 10.72 2.30
CA PHE A 124 -3.76 10.14 2.29
C PHE A 124 -3.69 8.73 2.85
N ILE A 125 -4.31 8.51 4.00
CA ILE A 125 -4.27 7.23 4.72
C ILE A 125 -5.67 6.76 5.10
N TYR A 126 -5.80 5.49 5.44
CA TYR A 126 -7.06 4.92 5.89
C TYR A 126 -6.81 3.91 7.02
N PHE A 127 -7.85 3.68 7.81
CA PHE A 127 -7.80 2.70 8.89
C PHE A 127 -8.58 1.46 8.49
N ASN A 128 -7.95 0.30 8.58
CA ASN A 128 -8.56 -1.00 8.26
C ASN A 128 -8.79 -1.86 9.51
N GLY A 129 -8.71 -1.25 10.71
CA GLY A 129 -8.82 -1.97 11.97
C GLY A 129 -7.49 -2.42 12.55
N ASN A 130 -6.38 -2.20 11.84
CA ASN A 130 -5.04 -2.62 12.27
C ASN A 130 -4.13 -1.39 12.43
N HIS A 131 -3.65 -1.17 13.65
CA HIS A 131 -2.76 -0.04 13.96
C HIS A 131 -1.37 -0.23 13.35
N ASP A 132 -0.88 -1.45 13.19
CA ASP A 132 0.43 -1.68 12.57
C ASP A 132 0.42 -1.24 11.09
N ASP A 133 -0.67 -1.53 10.39
CA ASP A 133 -0.86 -1.08 9.02
C ASP A 133 -0.97 0.46 8.96
N LEU A 134 -1.73 1.06 9.88
CA LEU A 134 -1.84 2.53 9.98
C LEU A 134 -0.48 3.16 10.28
N ASN A 135 0.29 2.60 11.22
CA ASN A 135 1.63 3.05 11.57
C ASN A 135 2.56 3.01 10.36
N TYR A 136 2.50 1.92 9.60
CA TYR A 136 3.26 1.80 8.34
C TYR A 136 2.86 2.89 7.35
N GLN A 137 1.56 3.14 7.15
CA GLN A 137 1.08 4.18 6.25
C GLN A 137 1.60 5.56 6.67
N ILE A 138 1.53 5.89 7.98
CA ILE A 138 2.02 7.16 8.53
C ILE A 138 3.53 7.28 8.28
N LYS A 139 4.30 6.26 8.69
CA LYS A 139 5.77 6.31 8.63
C LYS A 139 6.25 6.35 7.18
N SER A 140 5.66 5.52 6.30
CA SER A 140 6.05 5.50 4.89
C SER A 140 5.73 6.81 4.18
N GLY A 141 4.58 7.43 4.51
CA GLY A 141 4.22 8.74 3.95
C GLY A 141 5.21 9.83 4.34
N ILE A 142 5.57 9.89 5.63
CA ILE A 142 6.58 10.84 6.12
C ILE A 142 7.92 10.57 5.44
N THR A 143 8.34 9.31 5.37
CA THR A 143 9.61 8.91 4.74
C THR A 143 9.65 9.34 3.28
N GLU A 144 8.57 9.11 2.55
CA GLU A 144 8.50 9.46 1.12
C GLU A 144 8.66 10.97 0.92
N ILE A 145 7.96 11.80 1.71
CA ILE A 145 8.07 13.26 1.61
C ILE A 145 9.50 13.72 1.98
N LEU A 146 10.06 13.20 3.06
CA LEU A 146 11.42 13.56 3.47
C LEU A 146 12.45 13.23 2.38
N LEU A 147 12.37 12.03 1.81
CA LEU A 147 13.27 11.61 0.73
C LEU A 147 13.08 12.46 -0.52
N ASP A 148 11.83 12.81 -0.85
CA ASP A 148 11.56 13.68 -1.99
C ASP A 148 12.15 15.08 -1.78
N HIS A 149 12.03 15.63 -0.58
CA HIS A 149 12.67 16.90 -0.25
C HIS A 149 14.21 16.80 -0.30
N ILE A 150 14.77 15.70 0.21
CA ILE A 150 16.23 15.49 0.19
C ILE A 150 16.74 15.39 -1.26
N PHE A 151 16.10 14.62 -2.12
CA PHE A 151 16.59 14.35 -3.47
C PHE A 151 16.23 15.43 -4.48
N TYR A 152 15.03 16.02 -4.36
CA TYR A 152 14.49 16.92 -5.38
C TYR A 152 14.28 18.36 -4.91
N GLY A 153 14.35 18.61 -3.60
CA GLY A 153 14.08 19.93 -3.00
C GLY A 153 12.58 20.23 -2.93
N SER A 154 12.25 21.38 -2.32
CA SER A 154 10.87 21.77 -2.06
C SER A 154 10.08 22.20 -3.31
N VAL A 155 10.73 22.33 -4.46
CA VAL A 155 10.12 22.89 -5.68
C VAL A 155 9.33 21.84 -6.48
N HIS A 156 9.49 20.55 -6.16
CA HIS A 156 8.97 19.46 -7.02
C HIS A 156 7.63 18.86 -6.60
N HIS A 157 6.99 19.41 -5.56
CA HIS A 157 5.75 18.83 -5.06
C HIS A 157 4.46 19.41 -5.66
N SER A 158 4.55 20.28 -6.65
CA SER A 158 3.32 20.69 -7.35
C SER A 158 2.88 19.58 -8.29
N GLY A 159 1.97 18.76 -7.74
CA GLY A 159 1.52 17.52 -8.36
C GLY A 159 0.82 17.72 -9.69
N THR A 160 1.59 17.61 -10.69
CA THR A 160 1.04 17.30 -12.00
C THR A 160 1.82 16.12 -12.54
N ASP A 161 1.07 15.12 -12.98
CA ASP A 161 1.60 13.99 -13.71
C ASP A 161 2.72 14.43 -14.66
N GLY A 162 3.70 13.59 -14.89
CA GLY A 162 4.93 13.88 -15.63
C GLY A 162 4.79 14.62 -16.95
N TRP A 163 3.55 14.93 -17.35
CA TRP A 163 3.24 15.68 -18.57
C TRP A 163 3.48 17.18 -18.47
N ASN A 164 3.46 17.76 -17.25
CA ASN A 164 3.57 19.22 -17.09
C ASN A 164 4.91 19.71 -16.53
N ARG A 165 5.83 18.78 -16.21
CA ARG A 165 7.14 19.17 -15.66
C ARG A 165 7.98 20.04 -16.62
N ASN A 166 7.82 19.84 -17.92
CA ASN A 166 8.66 20.52 -18.92
C ASN A 166 8.07 21.83 -19.46
N ARG A 167 6.81 22.16 -19.11
CA ARG A 167 6.14 23.34 -19.72
C ARG A 167 6.40 24.65 -18.98
N PHE A 168 6.66 24.60 -17.67
CA PHE A 168 6.73 25.86 -16.91
C PHE A 168 8.14 26.32 -16.55
N ASN A 169 9.16 25.45 -16.63
CA ASN A 169 10.55 25.85 -16.39
C ASN A 169 11.53 24.95 -17.18
N PRO A 170 11.80 25.29 -18.45
CA PRO A 170 12.72 24.47 -19.26
C PRO A 170 14.16 24.45 -18.74
N GLY A 171 14.56 25.41 -17.89
CA GLY A 171 15.91 25.48 -17.33
C GLY A 171 16.16 24.61 -16.09
N LEU A 172 15.09 24.05 -15.51
CA LEU A 172 15.21 23.18 -14.31
C LEU A 172 15.22 21.68 -14.65
N SER A 173 15.20 21.33 -15.94
CA SER A 173 15.14 19.93 -16.36
C SER A 173 16.47 19.19 -16.24
N GLU A 174 17.56 19.86 -15.88
CA GLU A 174 18.90 19.29 -15.95
C GLU A 174 19.34 18.44 -14.75
N SER A 175 18.48 18.24 -13.74
CA SER A 175 18.95 17.57 -12.51
C SER A 175 17.95 16.66 -11.82
N ILE A 176 16.92 16.18 -12.51
CA ILE A 176 16.01 15.24 -11.86
C ILE A 176 16.65 13.85 -11.89
N MET A 177 17.14 13.42 -10.73
CA MET A 177 17.65 12.07 -10.57
C MET A 177 16.50 11.08 -10.64
N ASN A 178 16.46 10.28 -11.70
CA ASN A 178 15.41 9.26 -11.86
C ASN A 178 15.80 8.04 -11.02
N LEU A 179 15.34 8.02 -9.77
CA LEU A 179 15.65 6.93 -8.84
C LEU A 179 14.87 5.67 -9.23
N PRO A 180 15.55 4.54 -9.39
CA PRO A 180 14.86 3.28 -9.65
C PRO A 180 13.91 2.89 -8.52
N GLU A 181 12.87 2.14 -8.86
CA GLU A 181 11.86 1.70 -7.88
C GLU A 181 12.49 0.89 -6.73
N TRP A 182 13.45 -0.01 -7.05
CA TRP A 182 14.12 -0.79 -6.00
C TRP A 182 14.88 0.12 -5.03
N PHE A 183 15.43 1.23 -5.51
CA PHE A 183 16.16 2.16 -4.67
C PHE A 183 15.20 2.95 -3.77
N LYS A 184 14.30 3.76 -4.36
CA LYS A 184 13.44 4.69 -3.62
C LYS A 184 12.41 3.95 -2.77
N SER A 185 11.60 3.09 -3.40
CA SER A 185 10.53 2.38 -2.68
C SER A 185 11.10 1.31 -1.75
N GLY A 186 12.22 0.69 -2.11
CA GLY A 186 12.95 -0.21 -1.21
C GLY A 186 13.42 0.51 0.05
N LEU A 187 13.98 1.71 -0.09
CA LEU A 187 14.43 2.54 1.04
C LEU A 187 13.25 2.98 1.92
N ILE A 188 12.14 3.41 1.29
CA ILE A 188 10.93 3.77 2.04
C ILE A 188 10.46 2.58 2.89
N ASN A 189 10.43 1.38 2.31
CA ASN A 189 10.02 0.19 3.04
C ASN A 189 11.02 -0.16 4.15
N TYR A 190 12.32 -0.13 3.87
CA TYR A 190 13.35 -0.39 4.87
C TYR A 190 13.21 0.55 6.09
N LEU A 191 12.96 1.84 5.85
CA LEU A 191 12.82 2.83 6.92
C LEU A 191 11.48 2.74 7.65
N SER A 192 10.43 2.19 7.02
CA SER A 192 9.05 2.29 7.51
C SER A 192 8.46 0.98 7.99
N LYS A 193 8.98 -0.15 7.56
CA LYS A 193 8.39 -1.46 7.82
C LYS A 193 9.46 -2.41 8.38
N GLU A 194 9.13 -3.07 9.48
CA GLU A 194 10.01 -4.08 10.05
C GLU A 194 10.14 -5.28 9.10
N TRP A 195 11.32 -5.88 9.09
CA TRP A 195 11.56 -7.10 8.33
C TRP A 195 10.85 -8.26 9.03
N THR A 196 9.88 -8.84 8.35
CA THR A 196 9.05 -9.91 8.90
C THR A 196 9.38 -11.24 8.25
N THR A 197 8.99 -12.32 8.90
CA THR A 197 9.13 -13.69 8.34
C THR A 197 8.45 -13.78 6.96
N ASP A 198 7.32 -13.11 6.75
CA ASP A 198 6.64 -13.13 5.45
C ASP A 198 7.47 -12.44 4.37
N LEU A 199 8.10 -11.31 4.68
CA LEU A 199 8.99 -10.62 3.73
C LEU A 199 10.21 -11.49 3.43
N ASP A 200 10.78 -12.10 4.45
CA ASP A 200 11.94 -12.96 4.32
C ASP A 200 11.63 -14.19 3.46
N ASN A 201 10.51 -14.84 3.71
CA ASN A 201 10.07 -16.01 2.91
C ASN A 201 9.80 -15.62 1.45
N ASN A 202 9.24 -14.43 1.21
CA ASN A 202 9.01 -13.93 -0.16
C ASN A 202 10.34 -13.64 -0.87
N LEU A 203 11.30 -13.05 -0.16
CA LEU A 203 12.65 -12.81 -0.71
C LEU A 203 13.35 -14.15 -1.00
N LYS A 204 13.25 -15.11 -0.08
CA LYS A 204 13.79 -16.46 -0.24
C LYS A 204 13.25 -17.13 -1.51
N ASP A 205 11.93 -17.12 -1.71
CA ASP A 205 11.32 -17.69 -2.93
C ASP A 205 11.82 -16.98 -4.19
N LEU A 206 11.91 -15.67 -4.13
CA LEU A 206 12.35 -14.88 -5.28
C LEU A 206 13.80 -15.20 -5.68
N ILE A 207 14.68 -15.33 -4.70
CA ILE A 207 16.11 -15.63 -4.91
C ILE A 207 16.33 -17.08 -5.34
N LEU A 208 15.82 -18.05 -4.55
CA LEU A 208 16.08 -19.47 -4.80
C LEU A 208 15.41 -19.99 -6.07
N SER A 209 14.27 -19.43 -6.46
CA SER A 209 13.61 -19.83 -7.73
C SER A 209 14.33 -19.34 -8.96
N LYS A 210 15.34 -18.46 -8.80
CA LYS A 210 16.12 -17.86 -9.90
C LYS A 210 15.26 -17.17 -10.96
N LYS A 211 14.08 -16.70 -10.55
CA LYS A 211 13.16 -15.95 -11.43
C LYS A 211 13.75 -14.62 -11.84
N VAL A 212 14.63 -14.05 -11.01
CA VAL A 212 15.20 -12.74 -11.23
C VAL A 212 16.66 -12.89 -11.68
N LYS A 213 16.94 -12.45 -12.88
CA LYS A 213 18.30 -12.44 -13.44
C LYS A 213 18.95 -11.07 -13.41
N LYS A 214 18.15 -10.01 -13.31
CA LYS A 214 18.65 -8.61 -13.30
C LYS A 214 17.69 -7.72 -12.50
N PHE A 215 18.23 -6.81 -11.71
CA PHE A 215 17.47 -5.83 -10.94
C PHE A 215 16.49 -5.02 -11.79
N ASN A 216 16.89 -4.67 -13.01
CA ASN A 216 16.07 -3.82 -13.88
C ASN A 216 14.92 -4.58 -14.57
N ALA A 217 14.83 -5.89 -14.39
CA ALA A 217 13.76 -6.72 -14.97
C ALA A 217 12.68 -7.09 -13.97
N LEU A 218 12.77 -6.56 -12.74
CA LEU A 218 11.83 -6.85 -11.67
C LEU A 218 10.48 -6.18 -11.89
N THR A 219 9.39 -6.83 -11.49
CA THR A 219 8.10 -6.17 -11.34
C THR A 219 8.19 -5.11 -10.22
N LYS A 220 7.19 -4.25 -10.12
CA LYS A 220 7.20 -3.21 -9.09
C LYS A 220 7.27 -3.81 -7.69
N GLU A 221 6.46 -4.82 -7.40
CA GLU A 221 6.41 -5.48 -6.09
C GLU A 221 7.73 -6.19 -5.77
N GLU A 222 8.28 -6.88 -6.75
CA GLU A 222 9.59 -7.52 -6.62
C GLU A 222 10.69 -6.49 -6.41
N SER A 223 10.64 -5.36 -7.11
CA SER A 223 11.61 -4.26 -6.96
C SER A 223 11.61 -3.71 -5.53
N ILE A 224 10.43 -3.51 -4.95
CA ILE A 224 10.29 -3.00 -3.58
C ILE A 224 10.88 -4.00 -2.58
N LEU A 225 10.53 -5.28 -2.72
CA LEU A 225 11.01 -6.35 -1.84
C LEU A 225 12.54 -6.49 -1.94
N TYR A 226 13.05 -6.56 -3.15
CA TYR A 226 14.48 -6.67 -3.44
C TYR A 226 15.25 -5.47 -2.88
N GLY A 227 14.70 -4.27 -3.08
CA GLY A 227 15.31 -3.06 -2.57
C GLY A 227 15.31 -3.00 -1.04
N HIS A 228 14.21 -3.41 -0.39
CA HIS A 228 14.15 -3.51 1.07
C HIS A 228 15.27 -4.45 1.57
N GLY A 229 15.40 -5.64 0.97
CA GLY A 229 16.46 -6.59 1.30
C GLY A 229 17.87 -6.02 1.07
N LEU A 230 18.05 -5.26 -0.02
CA LEU A 230 19.34 -4.64 -0.31
C LEU A 230 19.72 -3.60 0.75
N TRP A 231 18.76 -2.78 1.20
CA TRP A 231 19.02 -1.81 2.28
C TRP A 231 19.30 -2.51 3.62
N MET A 232 18.62 -3.64 3.88
CA MET A 232 18.91 -4.49 5.05
C MET A 232 20.34 -5.04 4.97
N TYR A 233 20.76 -5.53 3.81
CA TYR A 233 22.10 -6.04 3.57
C TYR A 233 23.16 -4.94 3.83
N ILE A 234 22.90 -3.72 3.33
CA ILE A 234 23.81 -2.59 3.56
C ILE A 234 23.92 -2.29 5.07
N ASP A 235 22.78 -2.30 5.78
CA ASP A 235 22.76 -2.12 7.24
C ASP A 235 23.58 -3.18 7.96
N GLU A 236 23.38 -4.46 7.61
CA GLU A 236 24.02 -5.60 8.30
C GLU A 236 25.52 -5.69 8.00
N VAL A 237 25.93 -5.46 6.76
CA VAL A 237 27.31 -5.68 6.33
C VAL A 237 28.19 -4.41 6.52
N PHE A 238 27.66 -3.25 6.20
CA PHE A 238 28.42 -1.99 6.25
C PHE A 238 28.07 -1.13 7.46
N GLY A 239 26.92 -1.40 8.08
CA GLY A 239 26.45 -0.67 9.26
C GLY A 239 25.44 0.40 8.94
N LYS A 240 24.49 0.55 9.86
CA LYS A 240 23.31 1.43 9.72
C LYS A 240 23.69 2.89 9.43
N ASN A 241 24.80 3.35 9.99
CA ASN A 241 25.27 4.74 9.82
C ASN A 241 25.73 5.04 8.38
N MET A 242 25.97 4.01 7.57
CA MET A 242 26.32 4.23 6.15
C MET A 242 25.13 4.70 5.33
N ILE A 243 23.90 4.38 5.74
CA ILE A 243 22.69 4.70 4.96
C ILE A 243 22.48 6.22 4.83
N PRO A 244 22.48 7.02 5.91
CA PRO A 244 22.42 8.48 5.74
C PRO A 244 23.55 9.05 4.90
N ASN A 245 24.77 8.52 5.07
CA ASN A 245 25.94 8.97 4.28
C ASN A 245 25.75 8.67 2.80
N LEU A 246 25.21 7.48 2.47
CA LEU A 246 24.86 7.13 1.08
C LEU A 246 23.83 8.09 0.50
N ILE A 247 22.74 8.35 1.24
CA ILE A 247 21.65 9.24 0.81
C ILE A 247 22.24 10.65 0.55
N TYR A 248 23.07 11.16 1.46
CA TYR A 248 23.75 12.45 1.30
C TYR A 248 24.61 12.47 0.02
N MET A 249 25.43 11.43 -0.16
CA MET A 249 26.35 11.37 -1.31
C MET A 249 25.58 11.21 -2.64
N PHE A 250 24.51 10.43 -2.66
CA PHE A 250 23.64 10.31 -3.85
C PHE A 250 23.05 11.67 -4.24
N ARG A 251 22.62 12.44 -3.25
CA ARG A 251 22.07 13.80 -3.48
C ARG A 251 23.15 14.72 -4.08
N VAL A 252 24.37 14.69 -3.54
CA VAL A 252 25.46 15.57 -3.96
C VAL A 252 25.99 15.18 -5.35
N SER A 253 26.25 13.88 -5.57
CA SER A 253 26.84 13.38 -6.81
C SER A 253 25.82 13.22 -7.95
N LYS A 254 24.53 13.20 -7.62
CA LYS A 254 23.43 12.89 -8.56
C LYS A 254 23.56 11.50 -9.18
N SER A 255 24.28 10.59 -8.52
CA SER A 255 24.59 9.26 -9.05
C SER A 255 24.62 8.24 -7.92
N ILE A 256 23.84 7.18 -8.06
CA ILE A 256 23.85 6.04 -7.13
C ILE A 256 25.22 5.36 -7.18
N GLU A 257 25.73 5.15 -8.37
CA GLU A 257 27.05 4.52 -8.59
C GLU A 257 28.16 5.26 -7.86
N SER A 258 28.22 6.58 -8.06
CA SER A 258 29.24 7.41 -7.41
C SER A 258 29.13 7.36 -5.90
N GLY A 259 27.90 7.43 -5.37
CA GLY A 259 27.67 7.35 -3.93
C GLY A 259 28.16 6.03 -3.34
N CYS A 260 27.88 4.92 -4.02
CA CYS A 260 28.35 3.60 -3.58
C CYS A 260 29.88 3.54 -3.55
N ILE A 261 30.52 4.00 -4.60
CA ILE A 261 32.00 4.00 -4.68
C ILE A 261 32.59 4.87 -3.56
N TYR A 262 32.09 6.09 -3.35
CA TYR A 262 32.64 7.01 -2.36
C TYR A 262 32.41 6.57 -0.91
N ILE A 263 31.26 5.95 -0.62
CA ILE A 263 30.90 5.64 0.77
C ILE A 263 31.23 4.18 1.13
N LEU A 264 30.96 3.22 0.21
CA LEU A 264 31.19 1.80 0.50
C LEU A 264 32.48 1.25 -0.14
N GLY A 265 33.09 2.01 -1.05
CA GLY A 265 34.33 1.56 -1.74
C GLY A 265 34.05 0.55 -2.85
N LEU A 266 32.78 0.32 -3.21
CA LEU A 266 32.38 -0.71 -4.17
C LEU A 266 31.45 -0.11 -5.22
N ASN A 267 31.52 -0.60 -6.44
CA ASN A 267 30.54 -0.23 -7.46
C ASN A 267 29.21 -0.94 -7.22
N LEU A 268 28.15 -0.38 -7.78
CA LEU A 268 26.78 -0.87 -7.54
C LEU A 268 26.60 -2.33 -7.98
N ASN A 269 27.19 -2.73 -9.11
CA ASN A 269 27.08 -4.10 -9.60
C ASN A 269 27.67 -5.09 -8.59
N THR A 270 28.86 -4.79 -8.05
CA THR A 270 29.49 -5.62 -7.01
C THR A 270 28.61 -5.74 -5.78
N ILE A 271 28.05 -4.61 -5.32
CA ILE A 271 27.13 -4.62 -4.14
C ILE A 271 25.93 -5.53 -4.40
N GLN A 272 25.35 -5.46 -5.61
CA GLN A 272 24.19 -6.28 -5.98
C GLN A 272 24.56 -7.76 -6.10
N GLU A 273 25.74 -8.08 -6.63
CA GLU A 273 26.24 -9.46 -6.71
C GLU A 273 26.50 -10.02 -5.30
N ASP A 274 27.17 -9.26 -4.44
CA ASP A 274 27.47 -9.65 -3.06
C ASP A 274 26.17 -9.85 -2.26
N TYR A 275 25.18 -8.96 -2.43
CA TYR A 275 23.86 -9.07 -1.84
C TYR A 275 23.18 -10.38 -2.25
N MET A 276 23.21 -10.72 -3.54
CA MET A 276 22.61 -11.97 -4.04
C MET A 276 23.31 -13.18 -3.42
N HIS A 277 24.65 -13.19 -3.40
CA HIS A 277 25.42 -14.30 -2.80
C HIS A 277 25.18 -14.42 -1.31
N TYR A 278 25.07 -13.28 -0.60
CA TYR A 278 24.81 -13.26 0.85
C TYR A 278 23.49 -13.98 1.17
N TYR A 279 22.40 -13.63 0.50
CA TYR A 279 21.10 -14.25 0.76
C TYR A 279 20.99 -15.66 0.17
N GLU A 280 21.59 -15.93 -0.99
CA GLU A 280 21.66 -17.30 -1.54
C GLU A 280 22.30 -18.26 -0.54
N HIS A 281 23.42 -17.87 0.04
CA HIS A 281 24.14 -18.68 1.02
C HIS A 281 23.30 -18.89 2.28
N GLN A 282 22.72 -17.83 2.80
CA GLN A 282 21.86 -17.89 3.99
C GLN A 282 20.66 -18.83 3.76
N TYR A 283 19.94 -18.63 2.69
CA TYR A 283 18.72 -19.39 2.39
C TYR A 283 19.01 -20.85 2.00
N PHE A 284 20.13 -21.11 1.34
CA PHE A 284 20.55 -22.49 1.04
C PHE A 284 20.83 -23.25 2.33
N ASN A 285 21.50 -22.63 3.29
CA ASN A 285 21.76 -23.24 4.60
C ASN A 285 20.45 -23.52 5.35
N ASP A 286 19.50 -22.60 5.32
CA ASP A 286 18.17 -22.81 5.93
C ASP A 286 17.46 -24.00 5.30
N GLU A 287 17.45 -24.09 3.97
CA GLU A 287 16.79 -25.16 3.25
C GLU A 287 17.40 -26.55 3.58
N SER A 288 18.73 -26.60 3.70
CA SER A 288 19.42 -27.85 4.02
C SER A 288 19.09 -28.36 5.42
N ASN A 289 18.67 -27.48 6.32
CA ASN A 289 18.34 -27.79 7.72
C ASN A 289 16.84 -27.96 7.98
N THR A 290 15.99 -27.86 6.92
CA THR A 290 14.54 -27.99 7.07
C THR A 290 14.01 -29.20 6.32
N LEU A 291 13.01 -29.86 6.92
CA LEU A 291 12.33 -30.99 6.28
C LEU A 291 11.03 -30.53 5.65
N MET A 292 10.86 -30.87 4.39
CA MET A 292 9.61 -30.60 3.69
C MET A 292 8.54 -31.57 4.19
N PRO A 293 7.40 -31.10 4.71
CA PRO A 293 6.32 -31.98 5.11
C PRO A 293 5.69 -32.67 3.90
N GLU A 294 5.18 -33.90 4.12
CA GLU A 294 4.41 -34.59 3.09
C GLU A 294 3.11 -33.83 2.84
N LEU A 295 2.96 -33.30 1.63
CA LEU A 295 1.79 -32.52 1.26
C LEU A 295 0.90 -33.31 0.30
N THR A 296 -0.38 -33.41 0.63
CA THR A 296 -1.38 -33.98 -0.25
C THR A 296 -2.15 -32.81 -0.90
N PRO A 297 -1.91 -32.52 -2.17
CA PRO A 297 -2.59 -31.40 -2.81
C PRO A 297 -4.08 -31.64 -2.95
N LEU A 298 -4.88 -30.61 -2.69
CA LEU A 298 -6.32 -30.67 -2.89
C LEU A 298 -6.66 -30.80 -4.39
N LYS A 299 -7.67 -31.58 -4.71
CA LYS A 299 -8.13 -31.78 -6.10
C LYS A 299 -8.97 -30.59 -6.58
N ILE A 300 -8.43 -29.38 -6.39
CA ILE A 300 -9.06 -28.13 -6.83
C ILE A 300 -8.24 -27.56 -8.00
N LYS A 301 -8.84 -27.49 -9.17
CA LYS A 301 -8.18 -26.84 -10.33
C LYS A 301 -8.01 -25.36 -10.05
N SER A 302 -6.79 -24.94 -9.86
CA SER A 302 -6.46 -23.52 -9.82
C SER A 302 -6.61 -22.92 -11.21
N LYS A 303 -7.06 -21.68 -11.27
CA LYS A 303 -7.25 -20.95 -12.54
C LYS A 303 -6.22 -19.86 -12.65
N LYS A 304 -5.63 -19.70 -13.83
CA LYS A 304 -4.66 -18.65 -14.11
C LYS A 304 -5.26 -17.27 -13.81
N ASN A 305 -4.47 -16.36 -13.28
CA ASN A 305 -4.83 -14.99 -12.94
C ASN A 305 -5.93 -14.90 -11.86
N ARG A 306 -5.99 -15.90 -10.97
CA ARG A 306 -6.86 -15.89 -9.80
C ARG A 306 -6.01 -15.84 -8.54
N LEU A 307 -6.47 -15.03 -7.57
CA LEU A 307 -5.87 -14.99 -6.23
C LEU A 307 -6.78 -15.73 -5.27
N TYR A 308 -6.22 -16.65 -4.49
CA TYR A 308 -6.95 -17.45 -3.51
C TYR A 308 -6.51 -17.02 -2.12
N ARG A 309 -7.46 -16.65 -1.26
CA ARG A 309 -7.19 -16.13 0.07
C ARG A 309 -8.21 -16.67 1.07
N GLU A 310 -7.99 -16.38 2.36
CA GLU A 310 -8.91 -16.71 3.46
C GLU A 310 -9.28 -18.20 3.46
N VAL A 311 -8.29 -19.06 3.29
CA VAL A 311 -8.51 -20.52 3.30
C VAL A 311 -8.70 -20.97 4.75
N LYS A 312 -9.92 -21.42 5.09
CA LYS A 312 -10.33 -21.80 6.44
C LYS A 312 -10.95 -23.18 6.43
N ILE A 313 -10.31 -24.13 7.11
CA ILE A 313 -10.86 -25.48 7.28
C ILE A 313 -11.95 -25.44 8.37
N SER A 314 -13.02 -26.22 8.16
CA SER A 314 -14.08 -26.35 9.15
C SER A 314 -13.59 -27.09 10.40
N PRO A 315 -14.15 -26.83 11.60
CA PRO A 315 -13.70 -27.50 12.82
C PRO A 315 -13.72 -29.02 12.77
N ASN A 316 -14.61 -29.60 11.96
CA ASN A 316 -14.69 -31.07 11.79
C ASN A 316 -13.80 -31.59 10.65
N GLY A 317 -13.04 -30.73 9.99
CA GLY A 317 -12.06 -31.11 8.97
C GLY A 317 -12.61 -31.47 7.59
N ASN A 318 -13.92 -31.53 7.39
CA ASN A 318 -14.48 -32.06 6.13
C ASN A 318 -14.93 -31.01 5.11
N LYS A 319 -14.76 -29.72 5.43
CA LYS A 319 -15.07 -28.61 4.50
C LYS A 319 -13.98 -27.55 4.55
N ILE A 320 -13.72 -26.89 3.42
CA ILE A 320 -12.80 -25.76 3.33
C ILE A 320 -13.55 -24.58 2.71
N ALA A 321 -13.59 -23.46 3.41
CA ALA A 321 -14.08 -22.19 2.88
C ALA A 321 -12.88 -21.37 2.40
N PHE A 322 -13.03 -20.69 1.26
CA PHE A 322 -11.95 -19.85 0.71
C PHE A 322 -12.53 -18.77 -0.17
N VAL A 323 -11.72 -17.74 -0.42
CA VAL A 323 -12.09 -16.62 -1.31
C VAL A 323 -11.25 -16.69 -2.59
N GLU A 324 -11.93 -16.63 -3.73
CA GLU A 324 -11.31 -16.53 -5.05
C GLU A 324 -11.54 -15.11 -5.57
N HIS A 325 -10.46 -14.37 -5.86
CA HIS A 325 -10.51 -13.04 -6.46
C HIS A 325 -10.15 -13.11 -7.94
N TYR A 326 -10.86 -12.33 -8.75
CA TYR A 326 -10.58 -12.21 -10.19
C TYR A 326 -10.99 -10.82 -10.68
N LEU A 327 -10.02 -10.03 -11.12
CA LEU A 327 -10.23 -8.69 -11.67
C LEU A 327 -11.10 -7.80 -10.75
N GLY A 328 -10.87 -7.86 -9.45
CA GLY A 328 -11.60 -7.06 -8.47
C GLY A 328 -12.88 -7.72 -7.95
N GLN A 329 -13.46 -8.67 -8.68
CA GLN A 329 -14.62 -9.43 -8.21
C GLN A 329 -14.15 -10.59 -7.32
N TYR A 330 -14.92 -10.88 -6.27
CA TYR A 330 -14.61 -12.02 -5.42
C TYR A 330 -15.76 -13.03 -5.40
N LYS A 331 -15.41 -14.26 -5.05
CA LYS A 331 -16.35 -15.35 -4.77
C LYS A 331 -15.93 -16.07 -3.51
N VAL A 332 -16.82 -16.18 -2.55
CA VAL A 332 -16.65 -17.06 -1.39
C VAL A 332 -17.11 -18.45 -1.82
N LYS A 333 -16.21 -19.41 -1.68
CA LYS A 333 -16.44 -20.79 -2.11
C LYS A 333 -16.33 -21.74 -0.93
N LEU A 334 -17.09 -22.81 -0.99
CA LEU A 334 -17.07 -23.93 -0.04
C LEU A 334 -16.73 -25.21 -0.80
N TYR A 335 -15.65 -25.84 -0.40
CA TYR A 335 -15.23 -27.16 -0.91
C TYR A 335 -15.58 -28.22 0.13
N ASN A 336 -16.30 -29.24 -0.29
CA ASN A 336 -16.60 -30.41 0.52
C ASN A 336 -15.58 -31.50 0.17
N LEU A 337 -14.76 -31.89 1.12
CA LEU A 337 -13.67 -32.86 0.94
C LEU A 337 -14.19 -34.26 0.62
N GLU A 338 -15.28 -34.68 1.30
CA GLU A 338 -15.86 -36.02 1.11
C GLU A 338 -16.49 -36.20 -0.28
N LYS A 339 -17.22 -35.15 -0.71
CA LYS A 339 -17.95 -35.17 -1.98
C LYS A 339 -17.13 -34.68 -3.16
N ASN A 340 -15.96 -34.12 -2.90
CA ASN A 340 -15.09 -33.47 -3.91
C ASN A 340 -15.85 -32.44 -4.73
N GLN A 341 -16.66 -31.61 -4.08
CA GLN A 341 -17.54 -30.64 -4.73
C GLN A 341 -17.30 -29.24 -4.22
N ILE A 342 -17.31 -28.26 -5.15
CA ILE A 342 -17.17 -26.83 -4.84
C ILE A 342 -18.51 -26.14 -5.06
N LYS A 343 -18.94 -25.35 -4.07
CA LYS A 343 -20.13 -24.51 -4.14
C LYS A 343 -19.73 -23.05 -3.94
N THR A 344 -20.34 -22.13 -4.67
CA THR A 344 -20.20 -20.69 -4.44
C THR A 344 -21.28 -20.24 -3.45
N LEU A 345 -20.84 -19.64 -2.32
CA LEU A 345 -21.72 -19.14 -1.27
C LEU A 345 -22.13 -17.69 -1.52
N LEU A 346 -21.18 -16.88 -1.98
CA LEU A 346 -21.35 -15.44 -2.13
C LEU A 346 -20.51 -14.94 -3.31
N LYS A 347 -21.02 -13.95 -4.00
CA LYS A 347 -20.27 -13.18 -5.01
C LYS A 347 -20.40 -11.71 -4.65
N GLY A 348 -19.32 -10.98 -4.75
CA GLY A 348 -19.32 -9.56 -4.47
C GLY A 348 -18.40 -8.78 -5.38
N ASP A 349 -18.54 -7.46 -5.30
CA ASP A 349 -17.83 -6.50 -6.11
C ASP A 349 -18.06 -6.70 -7.62
N HIS A 350 -17.41 -5.85 -8.41
CA HIS A 350 -17.54 -5.84 -9.87
C HIS A 350 -16.19 -6.12 -10.50
N LYS A 351 -16.21 -6.73 -11.66
CA LYS A 351 -15.01 -6.91 -12.46
C LYS A 351 -14.43 -5.53 -12.81
N LEU A 352 -13.10 -5.46 -12.88
CA LEU A 352 -12.35 -4.25 -13.19
C LEU A 352 -12.47 -3.16 -12.12
N ASN A 353 -12.81 -3.54 -10.89
CA ASN A 353 -12.67 -2.62 -9.77
C ASN A 353 -11.18 -2.24 -9.64
N ARG A 354 -10.89 -0.97 -9.77
CA ARG A 354 -9.52 -0.47 -9.94
C ARG A 354 -8.66 -0.56 -8.69
N ILE A 355 -9.30 -0.53 -7.51
CA ILE A 355 -8.60 -0.79 -6.25
C ILE A 355 -9.34 -1.91 -5.55
N PRO A 356 -8.99 -3.18 -5.84
CA PRO A 356 -9.62 -4.29 -5.12
C PRO A 356 -9.19 -4.27 -3.65
N ASP A 357 -10.14 -4.47 -2.78
CA ASP A 357 -9.87 -4.62 -1.35
C ASP A 357 -9.71 -6.11 -1.05
N TYR A 358 -8.47 -6.55 -0.95
CA TYR A 358 -8.16 -7.94 -0.63
C TYR A 358 -8.28 -8.23 0.88
N SER A 359 -8.51 -7.22 1.72
CA SER A 359 -8.82 -7.46 3.14
C SER A 359 -10.23 -8.01 3.34
N HIS A 360 -11.10 -7.88 2.32
CA HIS A 360 -12.46 -8.41 2.34
C HIS A 360 -12.71 -9.33 1.14
N PRO A 361 -13.59 -10.35 1.28
CA PRO A 361 -14.25 -10.75 2.50
C PRO A 361 -13.34 -11.55 3.44
N CYS A 362 -13.53 -11.39 4.74
CA CYS A 362 -12.91 -12.23 5.78
C CYS A 362 -13.85 -13.35 6.17
N LEU A 363 -13.31 -14.53 6.48
CA LEU A 363 -14.10 -15.72 6.80
C LEU A 363 -13.75 -16.26 8.19
N ALA A 364 -14.79 -16.66 8.93
CA ALA A 364 -14.61 -17.38 10.20
C ALA A 364 -15.66 -18.48 10.33
N TRP A 365 -15.21 -19.65 10.77
CA TRP A 365 -16.14 -20.75 11.08
C TRP A 365 -16.67 -20.62 12.51
N HIS A 366 -17.94 -20.83 12.68
CA HIS A 366 -18.52 -21.10 14.00
C HIS A 366 -17.90 -22.41 14.55
N PRO A 367 -17.58 -22.51 15.84
CA PRO A 367 -16.91 -23.72 16.39
C PRO A 367 -17.67 -25.04 16.13
N LYS A 368 -18.99 -25.00 15.98
CA LYS A 368 -19.78 -26.19 15.62
C LYS A 368 -19.66 -26.61 14.15
N GLY A 369 -18.98 -25.83 13.31
CA GLY A 369 -18.71 -26.19 11.91
C GLY A 369 -19.89 -26.08 10.95
N GLU A 370 -21.01 -25.49 11.36
CA GLU A 370 -22.23 -25.39 10.54
C GLU A 370 -22.43 -24.04 9.90
N VAL A 371 -21.88 -22.99 10.51
CA VAL A 371 -22.11 -21.60 10.09
C VAL A 371 -20.77 -20.96 9.78
N ILE A 372 -20.73 -20.18 8.70
CA ILE A 372 -19.61 -19.33 8.32
C ILE A 372 -20.04 -17.88 8.48
N ALA A 373 -19.27 -17.10 9.23
CA ALA A 373 -19.36 -15.64 9.27
C ALA A 373 -18.56 -15.10 8.09
N ILE A 374 -19.15 -14.19 7.33
CA ILE A 374 -18.56 -13.57 6.15
C ILE A 374 -18.64 -12.05 6.34
N PHE A 375 -17.51 -11.40 6.52
CA PHE A 375 -17.41 -9.93 6.52
C PHE A 375 -17.12 -9.50 5.08
N GLU A 376 -18.05 -8.79 4.46
CA GLU A 376 -17.86 -8.25 3.11
C GLU A 376 -17.97 -6.73 3.10
N GLU A 377 -17.20 -6.08 2.26
CA GLU A 377 -17.32 -4.62 2.04
C GLU A 377 -18.23 -4.39 0.82
N LYS A 378 -19.16 -3.45 0.95
CA LYS A 378 -20.08 -3.10 -0.13
C LYS A 378 -20.43 -1.61 -0.06
N LYS A 379 -20.08 -0.85 -1.08
CA LYS A 379 -20.33 0.60 -1.17
C LYS A 379 -19.76 1.39 0.02
N GLY A 380 -18.62 0.96 0.55
CA GLY A 380 -17.96 1.63 1.67
C GLY A 380 -18.45 1.22 3.06
N GLU A 381 -19.42 0.32 3.15
CA GLU A 381 -19.94 -0.24 4.40
C GLU A 381 -19.46 -1.68 4.57
N VAL A 382 -19.22 -2.08 5.81
CA VAL A 382 -18.84 -3.48 6.12
C VAL A 382 -20.07 -4.22 6.61
N LEU A 383 -20.39 -5.33 5.97
CA LEU A 383 -21.56 -6.15 6.25
C LEU A 383 -21.12 -7.48 6.87
N LEU A 384 -21.74 -7.85 7.99
CA LEU A 384 -21.58 -9.18 8.57
C LEU A 384 -22.74 -10.08 8.12
N ASN A 385 -22.41 -11.12 7.40
CA ASN A 385 -23.36 -12.14 6.96
C ASN A 385 -23.04 -13.48 7.63
N LEU A 386 -24.05 -14.18 8.08
CA LEU A 386 -23.92 -15.58 8.52
C LEU A 386 -24.49 -16.50 7.45
N TYR A 387 -23.70 -17.48 7.05
CA TYR A 387 -24.12 -18.49 6.07
C TYR A 387 -24.18 -19.86 6.73
N ASN A 388 -25.36 -20.46 6.78
CA ASN A 388 -25.54 -21.81 7.31
C ASN A 388 -25.31 -22.84 6.19
N THR A 389 -24.29 -23.68 6.35
CA THR A 389 -23.87 -24.64 5.31
C THR A 389 -24.79 -25.85 5.18
N LYS A 390 -25.66 -26.10 6.16
CA LYS A 390 -26.66 -27.18 6.11
C LYS A 390 -27.94 -26.72 5.40
N THR A 391 -28.45 -25.57 5.80
CA THR A 391 -29.73 -25.07 5.25
C THR A 391 -29.53 -24.20 4.02
N ASN A 392 -28.30 -23.80 3.70
CA ASN A 392 -27.94 -22.91 2.60
C ASN A 392 -28.56 -21.51 2.71
N LYS A 393 -28.90 -21.07 3.94
CA LYS A 393 -29.47 -19.74 4.20
C LYS A 393 -28.41 -18.75 4.62
N LYS A 394 -28.65 -17.54 4.21
CA LYS A 394 -27.79 -16.39 4.50
C LYS A 394 -28.57 -15.29 5.23
N UNK A 395 -27.97 -14.47 6.19
CA UNK A 395 -28.55 -13.49 6.89
C UNK A 395 -27.61 -12.35 7.09
N UNK A 396 -27.75 -11.31 6.98
CA UNK A 396 -27.19 -10.41 7.23
C UNK A 396 -27.37 -10.28 8.38
N ILE A 397 -26.63 -9.84 9.29
CA ILE A 397 -26.74 -9.67 10.74
C ILE A 397 -26.52 -8.20 11.13
N ALA A 398 -25.48 -7.56 10.58
CA ALA A 398 -25.10 -6.20 10.94
C ALA A 398 -24.42 -5.48 9.77
N THR A 399 -24.49 -4.14 9.82
CA THR A 399 -23.74 -3.21 8.95
C THR A 399 -22.96 -2.28 9.86
N PHE A 400 -21.66 -2.05 9.53
CA PHE A 400 -20.73 -1.23 10.31
C PHE A 400 -20.19 -0.05 9.50
#